data_5873acd558e0918a113f7dd7d3b375e6
#
_entry.id   5873acd558e0918a113f7dd7d3b375e6
#
_cell.length_a   1.000
_cell.length_b   1.000
_cell.length_c   1.000
_cell.angle_alpha   90.00
_cell.angle_beta   90.00
_cell.angle_gamma   90.00
#
_symmetry.space_group_name_H-M   'P 1'
#
loop_
_entity.id
_entity.type
_entity.pdbx_description
1 polymer ?
#
loop_
_entity_poly.entity_id
_entity_poly.type
_entity_poly.pdbx_seq_one_letter_code
_entity_poly.pdbx_strand_id
1 'polypeptide(L)'
;MDFELNEEQRMFRDSLRKFLDAEVRPLDDRWGDLEMTAERAKPLLKMLIPWGYADSEGILAGGSDPIIGCVQSEELSATFPGLSGMSGITSGAASLIAASAHPDLARRLVAPLSHADLIGCIATTEPEAGSDPSGIRSRAERKGDHWVINGAKTWISNGSVADIAVVLAQTDPAKGPLGFRHFVIDRRESPFDSREIQTIGLRSFPTSQMFFNDVEVPETNVLGGWSSERVSPERAFQRTLSLFSHARAGTGMMAVGIARRAYEIALKYVQIRKQFGKEIIRHQLVAAMVAEMATEIDAARLLCNRAYLALRRGRADVEASMAKWYATEAAVKVASTAIQCMGANGLATENRVERCLRDARMLTMPDGTTQIQKLIIGRALTGKSAIR
;
A
#
# COMPACT_ATOMS: atom_id res chain seq x y z
N MET A 1 19.50 -14.18 -16.70
CA MET A 1 18.34 -13.65 -15.92
C MET A 1 17.36 -13.18 -16.97
N ASP A 2 16.17 -13.73 -16.99
CA ASP A 2 15.11 -13.31 -17.90
C ASP A 2 14.27 -12.23 -17.20
N PHE A 3 14.12 -11.08 -17.85
CA PHE A 3 13.33 -9.96 -17.33
C PHE A 3 11.94 -9.88 -17.97
N GLU A 4 11.71 -10.71 -19.00
CA GLU A 4 10.42 -10.78 -19.67
C GLU A 4 9.44 -11.66 -18.91
N LEU A 5 8.15 -11.31 -18.99
CA LEU A 5 7.10 -12.16 -18.44
C LEU A 5 7.07 -13.49 -19.22
N ASN A 6 6.96 -14.61 -18.51
CA ASN A 6 6.71 -15.90 -19.13
C ASN A 6 5.28 -15.97 -19.70
N GLU A 7 4.93 -17.08 -20.36
CA GLU A 7 3.63 -17.25 -21.02
C GLU A 7 2.46 -17.15 -20.03
N GLU A 8 2.55 -17.82 -18.88
CA GLU A 8 1.52 -17.81 -17.83
C GLU A 8 1.31 -16.39 -17.27
N GLN A 9 2.40 -15.68 -16.95
CA GLN A 9 2.37 -14.31 -16.46
C GLN A 9 1.77 -13.34 -17.49
N ARG A 10 2.07 -13.52 -18.78
CA ARG A 10 1.45 -12.74 -19.88
C ARG A 10 -0.05 -13.01 -20.00
N MET A 11 -0.45 -14.29 -19.99
CA MET A 11 -1.86 -14.66 -20.05
C MET A 11 -2.65 -14.10 -18.86
N PHE A 12 -2.08 -14.18 -17.65
CA PHE A 12 -2.69 -13.59 -16.46
C PHE A 12 -2.84 -12.07 -16.61
N ARG A 13 -1.77 -11.36 -16.98
CA ARG A 13 -1.80 -9.91 -17.22
C ARG A 13 -2.87 -9.51 -18.20
N ASP A 14 -2.92 -10.16 -19.36
CA ASP A 14 -3.82 -9.78 -20.46
C ASP A 14 -5.28 -10.05 -20.09
N SER A 15 -5.54 -11.14 -19.38
CA SER A 15 -6.87 -11.48 -18.87
C SER A 15 -7.32 -10.50 -17.78
N LEU A 16 -6.44 -10.21 -16.82
CA LEU A 16 -6.70 -9.23 -15.75
C LEU A 16 -6.96 -7.84 -16.34
N ARG A 17 -6.11 -7.37 -17.27
CA ARG A 17 -6.26 -6.06 -17.92
C ARG A 17 -7.61 -5.95 -18.61
N LYS A 18 -8.01 -6.98 -19.37
CA LYS A 18 -9.31 -7.01 -20.05
C LYS A 18 -10.47 -6.87 -19.05
N PHE A 19 -10.41 -7.61 -17.94
CA PHE A 19 -11.41 -7.50 -16.87
C PHE A 19 -11.41 -6.10 -16.23
N LEU A 20 -10.23 -5.57 -15.89
CA LEU A 20 -10.11 -4.26 -15.26
C LEU A 20 -10.62 -3.14 -16.17
N ASP A 21 -10.33 -3.19 -17.46
CA ASP A 21 -10.79 -2.20 -18.43
C ASP A 21 -12.32 -2.24 -18.63
N ALA A 22 -12.92 -3.45 -18.63
CA ALA A 22 -14.35 -3.60 -18.82
C ALA A 22 -15.17 -3.29 -17.58
N GLU A 23 -14.74 -3.76 -16.41
CA GLU A 23 -15.58 -3.79 -15.21
C GLU A 23 -15.15 -2.75 -14.15
N VAL A 24 -13.84 -2.48 -14.01
CA VAL A 24 -13.31 -1.65 -12.92
C VAL A 24 -13.03 -0.20 -13.36
N ARG A 25 -12.54 0.01 -14.58
CA ARG A 25 -12.25 1.36 -15.08
C ARG A 25 -13.47 2.29 -15.09
N PRO A 26 -14.68 1.86 -15.50
CA PRO A 26 -15.88 2.73 -15.41
C PRO A 26 -16.21 3.13 -13.96
N LEU A 27 -15.85 2.28 -12.98
CA LEU A 27 -16.06 2.58 -11.56
C LEU A 27 -15.01 3.56 -11.03
N ASP A 28 -13.74 3.45 -11.47
CA ASP A 28 -12.72 4.48 -11.22
C ASP A 28 -13.11 5.81 -11.84
N ASP A 29 -13.67 5.77 -13.03
CA ASP A 29 -14.17 6.95 -13.72
C ASP A 29 -15.26 7.67 -12.92
N ARG A 30 -16.07 6.92 -12.22
CA ARG A 30 -17.17 7.45 -11.41
C ARG A 30 -16.77 7.82 -9.98
N TRP A 31 -15.93 7.03 -9.34
CA TRP A 31 -15.66 7.14 -7.90
C TRP A 31 -14.21 7.40 -7.52
N GLY A 32 -13.28 7.26 -8.46
CA GLY A 32 -11.85 7.26 -8.14
C GLY A 32 -11.30 8.58 -7.59
N ASP A 33 -12.01 9.70 -7.73
CA ASP A 33 -11.65 10.99 -7.12
C ASP A 33 -12.67 11.46 -6.05
N LEU A 34 -13.46 10.51 -5.54
CA LEU A 34 -14.43 10.73 -4.48
C LEU A 34 -14.04 9.95 -3.23
N GLU A 35 -14.54 10.41 -2.09
CA GLU A 35 -14.44 9.70 -0.83
C GLU A 35 -15.13 8.32 -0.92
N MET A 36 -14.46 7.29 -0.43
CA MET A 36 -14.92 5.90 -0.46
C MET A 36 -15.64 5.55 0.84
N THR A 37 -16.84 5.00 0.74
CA THR A 37 -17.58 4.45 1.87
C THR A 37 -17.46 2.93 1.93
N ALA A 38 -17.75 2.32 3.09
CA ALA A 38 -17.71 0.86 3.23
C ALA A 38 -18.71 0.15 2.29
N GLU A 39 -19.89 0.75 2.05
CA GLU A 39 -20.91 0.21 1.14
C GLU A 39 -20.43 0.15 -0.31
N ARG A 40 -19.56 1.09 -0.73
CA ARG A 40 -18.94 1.10 -2.07
C ARG A 40 -17.71 0.20 -2.12
N ALA A 41 -16.91 0.20 -1.05
CA ALA A 41 -15.64 -0.51 -0.98
C ALA A 41 -15.80 -2.03 -1.04
N LYS A 42 -16.70 -2.61 -0.23
CA LYS A 42 -16.88 -4.07 -0.14
C LYS A 42 -17.24 -4.72 -1.48
N PRO A 43 -18.23 -4.23 -2.26
CA PRO A 43 -18.49 -4.78 -3.59
C PRO A 43 -17.30 -4.68 -4.56
N LEU A 44 -16.56 -3.57 -4.55
CA LEU A 44 -15.38 -3.37 -5.38
C LEU A 44 -14.27 -4.38 -5.03
N LEU A 45 -13.99 -4.56 -3.75
CA LEU A 45 -13.00 -5.53 -3.28
C LEU A 45 -13.41 -6.97 -3.63
N LYS A 46 -14.71 -7.32 -3.55
CA LYS A 46 -15.24 -8.64 -3.95
C LYS A 46 -14.99 -8.95 -5.43
N MET A 47 -14.99 -7.96 -6.31
CA MET A 47 -14.67 -8.15 -7.72
C MET A 47 -13.24 -8.67 -7.95
N LEU A 48 -12.34 -8.45 -6.99
CA LEU A 48 -10.94 -8.85 -7.07
C LEU A 48 -10.67 -10.26 -6.56
N ILE A 49 -11.64 -10.92 -5.92
CA ILE A 49 -11.47 -12.28 -5.36
C ILE A 49 -11.00 -13.30 -6.40
N PRO A 50 -11.57 -13.37 -7.61
CA PRO A 50 -11.11 -14.30 -8.64
C PRO A 50 -9.68 -14.03 -9.13
N TRP A 51 -9.14 -12.86 -8.81
CA TRP A 51 -7.82 -12.38 -9.21
C TRP A 51 -6.79 -12.44 -8.08
N GLY A 52 -7.07 -13.15 -6.98
CA GLY A 52 -6.16 -13.32 -5.86
C GLY A 52 -6.21 -12.19 -4.83
N TYR A 53 -7.35 -11.48 -4.71
CA TYR A 53 -7.54 -10.53 -3.62
C TYR A 53 -7.37 -11.24 -2.28
N ALA A 54 -6.49 -10.68 -1.44
CA ALA A 54 -6.25 -11.13 -0.07
C ALA A 54 -6.04 -12.66 0.08
N ASP A 55 -5.44 -13.30 -0.93
CA ASP A 55 -5.03 -14.72 -0.82
C ASP A 55 -3.94 -14.85 0.26
N SER A 56 -4.40 -14.78 1.52
CA SER A 56 -3.54 -14.88 2.70
C SER A 56 -2.93 -16.29 2.83
N GLU A 57 -3.59 -17.32 2.33
CA GLU A 57 -3.07 -18.70 2.35
C GLU A 57 -1.98 -18.87 1.28
N GLY A 58 -2.17 -18.38 0.07
CA GLY A 58 -1.15 -18.41 -0.98
C GLY A 58 0.06 -17.55 -0.65
N ILE A 59 -0.15 -16.37 -0.08
CA ILE A 59 0.93 -15.47 0.36
C ILE A 59 1.74 -16.11 1.49
N LEU A 60 1.08 -16.70 2.49
CA LEU A 60 1.75 -17.33 3.64
C LEU A 60 2.39 -18.68 3.30
N ALA A 61 1.78 -19.45 2.40
CA ALA A 61 2.30 -20.72 1.93
C ALA A 61 3.52 -20.58 0.98
N GLY A 62 3.83 -19.33 0.55
CA GLY A 62 4.92 -19.08 -0.40
C GLY A 62 4.65 -19.71 -1.78
N GLY A 63 3.38 -20.03 -2.09
CA GLY A 63 2.99 -20.77 -3.29
C GLY A 63 2.76 -19.91 -4.53
N SER A 64 2.41 -18.63 -4.39
CA SER A 64 2.17 -17.76 -5.54
C SER A 64 3.47 -17.23 -6.14
N ASP A 65 3.50 -17.10 -7.47
CA ASP A 65 4.59 -16.43 -8.18
C ASP A 65 4.63 -14.94 -7.78
N PRO A 66 5.73 -14.42 -7.20
CA PRO A 66 5.81 -13.03 -6.79
C PRO A 66 5.68 -12.05 -7.96
N ILE A 67 6.00 -12.46 -9.19
CA ILE A 67 5.85 -11.63 -10.38
C ILE A 67 4.36 -11.49 -10.77
N ILE A 68 3.55 -12.52 -10.56
CA ILE A 68 2.08 -12.40 -10.72
C ILE A 68 1.52 -11.35 -9.76
N GLY A 69 1.99 -11.33 -8.51
CA GLY A 69 1.61 -10.28 -7.54
C GLY A 69 2.04 -8.87 -8.00
N CYS A 70 3.22 -8.73 -8.60
CA CYS A 70 3.67 -7.48 -9.21
C CYS A 70 2.77 -7.04 -10.35
N VAL A 71 2.45 -7.97 -11.27
CA VAL A 71 1.56 -7.71 -12.42
C VAL A 71 0.18 -7.29 -11.94
N GLN A 72 -0.40 -8.01 -10.97
CA GLN A 72 -1.69 -7.67 -10.38
C GLN A 72 -1.70 -6.26 -9.79
N SER A 73 -0.69 -5.93 -8.97
CA SER A 73 -0.58 -4.62 -8.33
C SER A 73 -0.41 -3.50 -9.37
N GLU A 74 0.42 -3.69 -10.40
CA GLU A 74 0.62 -2.71 -11.47
C GLU A 74 -0.67 -2.48 -12.29
N GLU A 75 -1.33 -3.56 -12.75
CA GLU A 75 -2.54 -3.45 -13.57
C GLU A 75 -3.69 -2.80 -12.80
N LEU A 76 -3.91 -3.23 -11.56
CA LEU A 76 -4.95 -2.64 -10.71
C LEU A 76 -4.67 -1.16 -10.40
N SER A 77 -3.41 -0.80 -10.11
CA SER A 77 -3.03 0.59 -9.82
C SER A 77 -3.06 1.50 -11.05
N ALA A 78 -2.84 0.95 -12.25
CA ALA A 78 -3.02 1.68 -13.50
C ALA A 78 -4.51 1.90 -13.84
N THR A 79 -5.41 1.13 -13.24
CA THR A 79 -6.85 1.22 -13.47
C THR A 79 -7.56 1.99 -12.37
N PHE A 80 -7.44 1.54 -11.11
CA PHE A 80 -8.07 2.15 -9.94
C PHE A 80 -7.09 2.15 -8.74
N PRO A 81 -6.21 3.17 -8.62
CA PRO A 81 -5.17 3.21 -7.59
C PRO A 81 -5.73 3.11 -6.16
N GLY A 82 -6.85 3.79 -5.86
CA GLY A 82 -7.47 3.74 -4.54
C GLY A 82 -7.91 2.33 -4.14
N LEU A 83 -8.49 1.58 -5.08
CA LEU A 83 -8.89 0.19 -4.85
C LEU A 83 -7.68 -0.73 -4.63
N SER A 84 -6.59 -0.49 -5.37
CA SER A 84 -5.32 -1.21 -5.17
C SER A 84 -4.77 -1.01 -3.75
N GLY A 85 -4.75 0.24 -3.27
CA GLY A 85 -4.34 0.55 -1.90
C GLY A 85 -5.22 -0.12 -0.85
N MET A 86 -6.55 -0.02 -1.00
CA MET A 86 -7.51 -0.64 -0.07
C MET A 86 -7.33 -2.15 0.02
N SER A 87 -7.16 -2.83 -1.13
CA SER A 87 -6.94 -4.28 -1.19
C SER A 87 -5.65 -4.68 -0.48
N GLY A 88 -4.55 -3.94 -0.74
CA GLY A 88 -3.24 -4.19 -0.13
C GLY A 88 -3.25 -4.07 1.40
N ILE A 89 -3.91 -3.05 1.94
CA ILE A 89 -4.00 -2.86 3.40
C ILE A 89 -4.87 -3.94 4.06
N THR A 90 -6.00 -4.30 3.46
CA THR A 90 -6.85 -5.38 3.99
C THR A 90 -6.13 -6.73 3.96
N SER A 91 -5.44 -7.04 2.86
CA SER A 91 -4.59 -8.25 2.75
C SER A 91 -3.46 -8.26 3.77
N GLY A 92 -2.81 -7.10 4.00
CA GLY A 92 -1.77 -6.95 5.02
C GLY A 92 -2.29 -7.22 6.43
N ALA A 93 -3.48 -6.71 6.78
CA ALA A 93 -4.12 -6.97 8.07
C ALA A 93 -4.47 -8.46 8.23
N ALA A 94 -5.07 -9.08 7.20
CA ALA A 94 -5.38 -10.50 7.18
C ALA A 94 -4.13 -11.37 7.36
N SER A 95 -3.03 -11.04 6.66
CA SER A 95 -1.75 -11.75 6.76
C SER A 95 -1.12 -11.64 8.15
N LEU A 96 -1.17 -10.46 8.79
CA LEU A 96 -0.71 -10.29 10.17
C LEU A 96 -1.49 -11.14 11.15
N ILE A 97 -2.82 -11.16 11.01
CA ILE A 97 -3.71 -11.95 11.85
C ILE A 97 -3.44 -13.45 11.64
N ALA A 98 -3.37 -13.91 10.39
CA ALA A 98 -3.09 -15.30 10.06
C ALA A 98 -1.74 -15.78 10.64
N ALA A 99 -0.70 -14.95 10.58
CA ALA A 99 0.64 -15.30 11.02
C ALA A 99 0.86 -15.22 12.55
N SER A 100 0.02 -14.48 13.28
CA SER A 100 0.37 -14.06 14.65
C SER A 100 -0.78 -14.07 15.66
N ALA A 101 -2.04 -14.23 15.23
CA ALA A 101 -3.20 -14.23 16.12
C ALA A 101 -3.40 -15.59 16.80
N HIS A 102 -4.19 -15.60 17.89
CA HIS A 102 -4.73 -16.82 18.45
C HIS A 102 -5.51 -17.61 17.37
N PRO A 103 -5.40 -18.94 17.30
CA PRO A 103 -6.04 -19.74 16.25
C PRO A 103 -7.53 -19.48 16.08
N ASP A 104 -8.26 -19.26 17.19
CA ASP A 104 -9.70 -18.96 17.14
C ASP A 104 -9.98 -17.60 16.51
N LEU A 105 -9.16 -16.59 16.84
CA LEU A 105 -9.25 -15.26 16.24
C LEU A 105 -8.91 -15.31 14.75
N ALA A 106 -7.86 -16.03 14.38
CA ALA A 106 -7.47 -16.21 12.97
C ALA A 106 -8.60 -16.89 12.17
N ARG A 107 -9.19 -18.00 12.70
CA ARG A 107 -10.33 -18.68 12.06
C ARG A 107 -11.54 -17.77 11.88
N ARG A 108 -11.80 -16.88 12.84
CA ARG A 108 -12.93 -15.94 12.82
C ARG A 108 -12.75 -14.81 11.83
N LEU A 109 -11.53 -14.30 11.63
CA LEU A 109 -11.29 -13.04 10.91
C LEU A 109 -10.61 -13.19 9.55
N VAL A 110 -9.76 -14.21 9.34
CA VAL A 110 -8.97 -14.29 8.10
C VAL A 110 -9.88 -14.52 6.89
N ALA A 111 -10.77 -15.49 6.94
CA ALA A 111 -11.67 -15.77 5.81
C ALA A 111 -12.59 -14.58 5.48
N PRO A 112 -13.30 -13.93 6.43
CA PRO A 112 -14.09 -12.73 6.12
C PRO A 112 -13.28 -11.55 5.55
N LEU A 113 -12.03 -11.35 5.98
CA LEU A 113 -11.15 -10.34 5.39
C LEU A 113 -10.74 -10.73 3.95
N SER A 114 -10.41 -12.01 3.72
CA SER A 114 -10.04 -12.51 2.39
C SER A 114 -11.21 -12.54 1.39
N HIS A 115 -12.45 -12.60 1.87
CA HIS A 115 -13.65 -12.53 1.04
C HIS A 115 -14.27 -11.13 0.96
N ALA A 116 -13.57 -10.11 1.48
CA ALA A 116 -14.05 -8.72 1.52
C ALA A 116 -15.44 -8.55 2.21
N ASP A 117 -15.80 -9.45 3.12
CA ASP A 117 -16.94 -9.26 4.03
C ASP A 117 -16.58 -8.27 5.15
N LEU A 118 -15.29 -8.25 5.51
CA LEU A 118 -14.69 -7.29 6.42
C LEU A 118 -13.55 -6.53 5.74
N ILE A 119 -13.38 -5.27 6.12
CA ILE A 119 -12.27 -4.41 5.69
C ILE A 119 -11.30 -4.27 6.86
N GLY A 120 -10.00 -4.46 6.57
CA GLY A 120 -8.92 -4.31 7.54
C GLY A 120 -8.15 -3.02 7.41
N CYS A 121 -7.61 -2.51 8.54
CA CYS A 121 -6.60 -1.46 8.56
C CYS A 121 -5.45 -1.79 9.52
N ILE A 122 -4.32 -1.09 9.36
CA ILE A 122 -3.13 -1.22 10.23
C ILE A 122 -2.80 0.17 10.77
N ALA A 123 -2.92 0.35 12.08
CA ALA A 123 -2.84 1.63 12.75
C ALA A 123 -1.56 1.75 13.59
N THR A 124 -0.52 2.35 13.01
CA THR A 124 0.79 2.52 13.64
C THR A 124 1.09 4.00 13.94
N THR A 125 1.00 4.86 12.92
CA THR A 125 1.41 6.27 12.97
C THR A 125 0.54 7.10 13.90
N GLU A 126 1.16 8.05 14.61
CA GLU A 126 0.50 9.02 15.50
C GLU A 126 0.79 10.45 15.05
N PRO A 127 0.01 11.45 15.51
CA PRO A 127 0.25 12.85 15.15
C PRO A 127 1.69 13.32 15.40
N GLU A 128 2.34 12.83 16.46
CA GLU A 128 3.70 13.21 16.86
C GLU A 128 4.76 12.13 16.56
N ALA A 129 4.36 10.96 16.01
CA ALA A 129 5.25 9.83 15.78
C ALA A 129 5.00 9.19 14.38
N GLY A 130 5.66 9.72 13.36
CA GLY A 130 5.63 9.20 11.99
C GLY A 130 6.96 8.55 11.59
N SER A 131 7.93 9.37 11.14
CA SER A 131 9.26 8.89 10.74
C SER A 131 10.08 8.32 11.90
N ASP A 132 9.78 8.75 13.14
CA ASP A 132 10.31 8.16 14.36
C ASP A 132 9.19 7.42 15.12
N PRO A 133 9.09 6.09 14.97
CA PRO A 133 8.09 5.29 15.66
C PRO A 133 8.37 5.13 17.16
N SER A 134 9.56 5.51 17.65
CA SER A 134 9.86 5.44 19.08
C SER A 134 9.06 6.45 19.92
N GLY A 135 8.52 7.48 19.26
CA GLY A 135 7.66 8.50 19.87
C GLY A 135 6.19 8.11 20.02
N ILE A 136 5.79 6.89 19.70
CA ILE A 136 4.40 6.39 19.85
C ILE A 136 3.97 6.47 21.33
N ARG A 137 2.81 7.10 21.58
CA ARG A 137 2.26 7.37 22.90
C ARG A 137 0.97 6.62 23.21
N SER A 138 0.30 6.02 22.22
CA SER A 138 -0.87 5.16 22.49
C SER A 138 -0.48 4.05 23.44
N ARG A 139 -1.27 3.84 24.49
CA ARG A 139 -1.00 2.89 25.58
C ARG A 139 -2.06 1.79 25.58
N ALA A 140 -1.63 0.61 25.99
CA ALA A 140 -2.49 -0.50 26.33
C ALA A 140 -2.15 -0.94 27.75
N GLU A 141 -3.12 -0.86 28.65
CA GLU A 141 -2.99 -1.25 30.05
C GLU A 141 -3.77 -2.54 30.29
N ARG A 142 -3.12 -3.52 30.93
CA ARG A 142 -3.77 -4.79 31.25
C ARG A 142 -4.66 -4.66 32.46
N LYS A 143 -5.94 -5.06 32.32
CA LYS A 143 -6.92 -5.13 33.39
C LYS A 143 -7.53 -6.52 33.47
N GLY A 144 -6.92 -7.38 34.29
CA GLY A 144 -7.37 -8.79 34.42
C GLY A 144 -7.12 -9.58 33.15
N ASP A 145 -8.19 -9.99 32.46
CA ASP A 145 -8.21 -10.80 31.24
C ASP A 145 -8.36 -9.99 29.94
N HIS A 146 -8.33 -8.66 30.04
CA HIS A 146 -8.43 -7.77 28.89
C HIS A 146 -7.42 -6.62 28.98
N TRP A 147 -7.29 -5.91 27.86
CA TRP A 147 -6.47 -4.69 27.73
C TRP A 147 -7.37 -3.50 27.46
N VAL A 148 -7.01 -2.36 28.02
CA VAL A 148 -7.67 -1.06 27.75
C VAL A 148 -6.72 -0.19 26.95
N ILE A 149 -7.17 0.22 25.76
CA ILE A 149 -6.36 0.99 24.80
C ILE A 149 -6.82 2.44 24.80
N ASN A 150 -5.85 3.35 24.98
CA ASN A 150 -6.04 4.80 24.92
C ASN A 150 -5.01 5.42 23.98
N GLY A 151 -5.45 6.37 23.14
CA GLY A 151 -4.58 7.10 22.23
C GLY A 151 -5.24 7.52 20.92
N ALA A 152 -4.44 8.08 20.03
CA ALA A 152 -4.89 8.50 18.71
C ALA A 152 -3.91 8.05 17.64
N LYS A 153 -4.42 7.61 16.50
CA LYS A 153 -3.65 7.28 15.30
C LYS A 153 -4.02 8.22 14.17
N THR A 154 -3.09 8.45 13.25
CA THR A 154 -3.31 9.35 12.11
C THR A 154 -2.70 8.79 10.84
N TRP A 155 -3.18 9.25 9.69
CA TRP A 155 -2.77 8.75 8.35
C TRP A 155 -3.04 7.26 8.18
N ILE A 156 -4.12 6.76 8.77
CA ILE A 156 -4.43 5.33 8.73
C ILE A 156 -5.28 5.02 7.50
N SER A 157 -4.68 4.29 6.58
CA SER A 157 -5.35 3.80 5.38
C SER A 157 -6.45 2.81 5.76
N ASN A 158 -7.61 2.93 5.11
CA ASN A 158 -8.86 2.22 5.41
C ASN A 158 -9.49 2.55 6.78
N GLY A 159 -8.89 3.37 7.64
CA GLY A 159 -9.31 3.50 9.04
C GLY A 159 -10.75 3.96 9.23
N SER A 160 -11.31 4.80 8.34
CA SER A 160 -12.70 5.25 8.41
C SER A 160 -13.71 4.17 8.01
N VAL A 161 -13.31 3.23 7.15
CA VAL A 161 -14.18 2.16 6.61
C VAL A 161 -13.87 0.78 7.20
N ALA A 162 -12.84 0.66 8.04
CA ALA A 162 -12.38 -0.61 8.59
C ALA A 162 -13.37 -1.18 9.60
N ASP A 163 -13.66 -2.48 9.45
CA ASP A 163 -14.30 -3.31 10.46
C ASP A 163 -13.28 -3.82 11.49
N ILE A 164 -12.05 -4.13 11.03
CA ILE A 164 -10.97 -4.70 11.83
C ILE A 164 -9.75 -3.76 11.80
N ALA A 165 -9.26 -3.37 12.97
CA ALA A 165 -8.04 -2.58 13.11
C ALA A 165 -6.94 -3.37 13.82
N VAL A 166 -5.75 -3.43 13.20
CA VAL A 166 -4.53 -3.92 13.86
C VAL A 166 -3.76 -2.71 14.39
N VAL A 167 -3.82 -2.49 15.69
CA VAL A 167 -3.35 -1.26 16.36
C VAL A 167 -2.05 -1.52 17.11
N LEU A 168 -1.02 -0.72 16.86
CA LEU A 168 0.23 -0.74 17.64
C LEU A 168 0.11 0.17 18.87
N ALA A 169 0.30 -0.38 20.07
CA ALA A 169 0.30 0.36 21.30
C ALA A 169 1.43 -0.08 22.25
N GLN A 170 1.84 0.82 23.13
CA GLN A 170 2.87 0.61 24.16
C GLN A 170 2.25 -0.04 25.39
N THR A 171 2.81 -1.18 25.81
CA THR A 171 2.38 -1.93 27.01
C THR A 171 3.35 -1.78 28.19
N ASP A 172 4.62 -1.44 27.92
CA ASP A 172 5.67 -1.29 28.93
C ASP A 172 6.71 -0.27 28.45
N PRO A 173 6.55 1.03 28.81
CA PRO A 173 7.46 2.08 28.38
C PRO A 173 8.92 1.87 28.80
N ALA A 174 9.17 1.14 29.90
CA ALA A 174 10.53 0.84 30.37
C ALA A 174 11.32 -0.05 29.39
N LYS A 175 10.62 -0.81 28.55
CA LYS A 175 11.22 -1.67 27.54
C LYS A 175 11.44 -0.97 26.19
N GLY A 176 11.10 0.33 26.08
CA GLY A 176 11.23 1.07 24.83
C GLY A 176 10.50 0.36 23.67
N PRO A 177 11.14 0.18 22.49
CA PRO A 177 10.51 -0.46 21.34
C PRO A 177 10.07 -1.92 21.59
N LEU A 178 10.68 -2.62 22.53
CA LEU A 178 10.30 -3.99 22.88
C LEU A 178 9.01 -4.07 23.70
N GLY A 179 8.52 -2.93 24.21
CA GLY A 179 7.25 -2.82 24.90
C GLY A 179 6.04 -2.70 23.96
N PHE A 180 6.24 -2.50 22.67
CA PHE A 180 5.13 -2.41 21.72
C PHE A 180 4.47 -3.76 21.43
N ARG A 181 3.14 -3.75 21.30
CA ARG A 181 2.31 -4.90 20.91
C ARG A 181 1.27 -4.46 19.89
N HIS A 182 0.90 -5.40 19.03
CA HIS A 182 -0.23 -5.22 18.12
C HIS A 182 -1.49 -5.84 18.73
N PHE A 183 -2.57 -5.10 18.67
CA PHE A 183 -3.91 -5.48 19.13
C PHE A 183 -4.86 -5.56 17.94
N VAL A 184 -5.63 -6.63 17.85
CA VAL A 184 -6.71 -6.76 16.87
C VAL A 184 -7.98 -6.27 17.50
N ILE A 185 -8.52 -5.18 16.97
CA ILE A 185 -9.76 -4.57 17.43
C ILE A 185 -10.84 -4.82 16.38
N ASP A 186 -11.87 -5.54 16.76
CA ASP A 186 -13.09 -5.67 15.98
C ASP A 186 -14.03 -4.51 16.36
N ARG A 187 -14.25 -3.58 15.43
CA ARG A 187 -15.03 -2.36 15.68
C ARG A 187 -16.47 -2.64 16.11
N ARG A 188 -16.97 -3.83 15.77
CA ARG A 188 -18.34 -4.26 16.13
C ARG A 188 -18.46 -4.67 17.61
N GLU A 189 -17.34 -5.16 18.19
CA GLU A 189 -17.23 -5.61 19.59
C GLU A 189 -16.63 -4.52 20.49
N SER A 190 -15.63 -3.81 19.97
CA SER A 190 -14.87 -2.77 20.65
C SER A 190 -14.84 -1.50 19.79
N PRO A 191 -15.88 -0.65 19.86
CA PRO A 191 -16.01 0.53 19.01
C PRO A 191 -14.88 1.54 19.21
N PHE A 192 -14.50 2.20 18.13
CA PHE A 192 -13.59 3.35 18.13
C PHE A 192 -14.09 4.41 17.14
N ASP A 193 -13.70 5.66 17.37
CA ASP A 193 -14.03 6.78 16.50
C ASP A 193 -13.01 6.95 15.39
N SER A 194 -13.43 7.45 14.24
CA SER A 194 -12.56 7.78 13.14
C SER A 194 -13.05 9.00 12.37
N ARG A 195 -12.09 9.77 11.82
CA ARG A 195 -12.38 10.94 10.99
C ARG A 195 -11.49 10.90 9.74
N GLU A 196 -12.12 11.02 8.58
CA GLU A 196 -11.43 11.08 7.29
C GLU A 196 -10.54 12.32 7.18
N ILE A 197 -9.36 12.14 6.57
CA ILE A 197 -8.42 13.21 6.22
C ILE A 197 -8.55 13.48 4.73
N GLN A 198 -8.93 14.69 4.36
CA GLN A 198 -8.99 15.11 2.96
C GLN A 198 -7.57 15.22 2.38
N THR A 199 -7.28 14.47 1.33
CA THR A 199 -5.95 14.38 0.70
C THR A 199 -5.95 14.99 -0.69
N ILE A 200 -4.76 15.37 -1.20
CA ILE A 200 -4.62 15.94 -2.55
C ILE A 200 -4.85 14.92 -3.67
N GLY A 201 -4.53 13.64 -3.42
CA GLY A 201 -4.66 12.53 -4.36
C GLY A 201 -5.05 11.26 -3.63
N LEU A 202 -5.26 10.16 -4.38
CA LEU A 202 -5.77 8.89 -3.85
C LEU A 202 -7.04 9.09 -3.00
N ARG A 203 -7.93 9.99 -3.42
CA ARG A 203 -9.11 10.41 -2.64
C ARG A 203 -10.10 9.27 -2.39
N SER A 204 -10.09 8.26 -3.25
CA SER A 204 -10.84 7.02 -3.08
C SER A 204 -10.13 5.97 -2.22
N PHE A 205 -8.95 6.29 -1.68
CA PHE A 205 -8.24 5.46 -0.71
C PHE A 205 -8.41 6.07 0.67
N PRO A 206 -9.37 5.60 1.49
CA PRO A 206 -9.67 6.20 2.78
C PRO A 206 -8.43 6.35 3.64
N THR A 207 -8.22 7.55 4.15
CA THR A 207 -7.10 7.88 5.04
C THR A 207 -7.63 8.68 6.22
N SER A 208 -7.43 8.21 7.46
CA SER A 208 -8.13 8.79 8.60
C SER A 208 -7.27 8.98 9.84
N GLN A 209 -7.80 9.80 10.75
CA GLN A 209 -7.48 9.76 12.18
C GLN A 209 -8.39 8.74 12.86
N MET A 210 -7.86 8.05 13.87
CA MET A 210 -8.60 7.10 14.70
C MET A 210 -8.36 7.45 16.17
N PHE A 211 -9.40 7.33 16.99
CA PHE A 211 -9.38 7.70 18.39
C PHE A 211 -9.85 6.51 19.24
N PHE A 212 -9.03 6.17 20.23
CA PHE A 212 -9.26 5.08 21.17
C PHE A 212 -9.41 5.67 22.57
N ASN A 213 -10.60 5.59 23.12
CA ASN A 213 -10.95 6.10 24.44
C ASN A 213 -11.48 4.93 25.27
N ASP A 214 -10.64 4.40 26.15
CA ASP A 214 -10.94 3.24 26.99
C ASP A 214 -11.46 2.03 26.19
N VAL A 215 -10.86 1.75 25.02
CA VAL A 215 -11.26 0.64 24.16
C VAL A 215 -10.78 -0.68 24.78
N GLU A 216 -11.74 -1.50 25.21
CA GLU A 216 -11.47 -2.81 25.82
C GLU A 216 -11.23 -3.87 24.73
N VAL A 217 -10.14 -4.64 24.90
CA VAL A 217 -9.70 -5.66 23.93
C VAL A 217 -9.34 -6.94 24.69
N PRO A 218 -9.93 -8.11 24.38
CA PRO A 218 -9.60 -9.36 25.02
C PRO A 218 -8.11 -9.71 24.91
N GLU A 219 -7.55 -10.39 25.92
CA GLU A 219 -6.16 -10.87 25.90
C GLU A 219 -5.85 -11.72 24.65
N THR A 220 -6.83 -12.50 24.16
CA THR A 220 -6.71 -13.34 22.96
C THR A 220 -6.51 -12.56 21.67
N ASN A 221 -6.79 -11.26 21.69
CA ASN A 221 -6.66 -10.38 20.53
C ASN A 221 -5.28 -9.71 20.44
N VAL A 222 -4.32 -10.05 21.33
CA VAL A 222 -2.94 -9.59 21.25
C VAL A 222 -2.16 -10.47 20.27
N LEU A 223 -1.56 -9.89 19.24
CA LEU A 223 -0.77 -10.66 18.29
C LEU A 223 0.54 -11.15 18.90
N GLY A 224 0.82 -12.44 18.78
CA GLY A 224 2.04 -13.10 19.29
C GLY A 224 2.05 -13.38 20.79
N GLY A 225 0.95 -13.09 21.51
CA GLY A 225 0.86 -13.26 22.98
C GLY A 225 0.36 -14.63 23.47
N TRP A 226 -0.13 -15.49 22.58
CA TRP A 226 -0.93 -16.67 22.94
C TRP A 226 -0.19 -18.01 22.95
N SER A 227 1.01 -18.11 22.37
CA SER A 227 1.74 -19.38 22.35
C SER A 227 2.51 -19.59 23.65
N SER A 228 2.60 -20.85 24.11
CA SER A 228 3.48 -21.26 25.21
C SER A 228 4.97 -20.96 24.89
N GLU A 229 5.33 -20.94 23.62
CA GLU A 229 6.49 -20.25 23.09
C GLU A 229 6.09 -18.80 22.81
N ARG A 230 6.12 -17.96 23.83
CA ARG A 230 5.96 -16.52 23.67
C ARG A 230 6.86 -16.06 22.55
N VAL A 231 6.27 -15.57 21.44
CA VAL A 231 7.08 -14.94 20.40
C VAL A 231 7.88 -13.86 21.08
N SER A 232 9.21 -14.01 21.09
CA SER A 232 10.04 -13.05 21.82
C SER A 232 9.75 -11.64 21.32
N PRO A 233 9.85 -10.61 22.16
CA PRO A 233 9.66 -9.22 21.74
C PRO A 233 10.46 -8.87 20.48
N GLU A 234 11.67 -9.46 20.35
CA GLU A 234 12.53 -9.27 19.18
C GLU A 234 11.91 -9.88 17.90
N ARG A 235 11.32 -11.07 17.99
CA ARG A 235 10.63 -11.70 16.84
C ARG A 235 9.36 -10.94 16.46
N ALA A 236 8.60 -10.44 17.44
CA ALA A 236 7.43 -9.60 17.17
C ALA A 236 7.84 -8.31 16.45
N PHE A 237 8.91 -7.66 16.91
CA PHE A 237 9.48 -6.47 16.28
C PHE A 237 10.01 -6.76 14.87
N GLN A 238 10.72 -7.88 14.66
CA GLN A 238 11.19 -8.27 13.33
C GLN A 238 10.04 -8.55 12.34
N ARG A 239 8.93 -9.14 12.80
CA ARG A 239 7.73 -9.31 11.96
C ARG A 239 7.13 -7.97 11.52
N THR A 240 7.09 -6.99 12.43
CA THR A 240 6.67 -5.63 12.09
C THR A 240 7.58 -5.02 11.01
N LEU A 241 8.90 -5.17 11.13
CA LEU A 241 9.85 -4.68 10.13
C LEU A 241 9.67 -5.37 8.76
N SER A 242 9.42 -6.69 8.76
CA SER A 242 9.15 -7.45 7.53
C SER A 242 7.88 -6.95 6.83
N LEU A 243 6.82 -6.64 7.60
CA LEU A 243 5.59 -6.04 7.06
C LEU A 243 5.88 -4.73 6.33
N PHE A 244 6.68 -3.84 6.91
CA PHE A 244 7.06 -2.60 6.26
C PHE A 244 7.83 -2.82 4.95
N SER A 245 8.64 -3.88 4.84
CA SER A 245 9.36 -4.18 3.61
C SER A 245 8.40 -4.64 2.49
N HIS A 246 7.38 -5.43 2.81
CA HIS A 246 6.31 -5.78 1.86
C HIS A 246 5.49 -4.54 1.47
N ALA A 247 5.09 -3.71 2.43
CA ALA A 247 4.35 -2.47 2.16
C ALA A 247 5.14 -1.53 1.25
N ARG A 248 6.45 -1.36 1.46
CA ARG A 248 7.33 -0.56 0.60
C ARG A 248 7.37 -1.07 -0.85
N ALA A 249 7.54 -2.38 -1.03
CA ALA A 249 7.55 -2.99 -2.37
C ALA A 249 6.19 -2.79 -3.05
N GLY A 250 5.08 -2.98 -2.34
CA GLY A 250 3.71 -2.75 -2.82
C GLY A 250 3.46 -1.30 -3.22
N THR A 251 3.85 -0.33 -2.36
CA THR A 251 3.76 1.10 -2.65
C THR A 251 4.59 1.48 -3.88
N GLY A 252 5.78 0.87 -4.06
CA GLY A 252 6.60 1.04 -5.26
C GLY A 252 5.88 0.55 -6.51
N MET A 253 5.29 -0.65 -6.48
CA MET A 253 4.58 -1.21 -7.64
C MET A 253 3.29 -0.44 -7.94
N MET A 254 2.59 0.05 -6.93
CA MET A 254 1.44 0.94 -7.10
C MET A 254 1.85 2.23 -7.84
N ALA A 255 3.01 2.80 -7.51
CA ALA A 255 3.55 3.97 -8.19
C ALA A 255 3.88 3.68 -9.67
N VAL A 256 4.42 2.49 -9.99
CA VAL A 256 4.64 2.04 -11.38
C VAL A 256 3.33 2.02 -12.17
N GLY A 257 2.24 1.49 -11.59
CA GLY A 257 0.92 1.48 -12.23
C GLY A 257 0.39 2.88 -12.54
N ILE A 258 0.49 3.81 -11.59
CA ILE A 258 0.08 5.22 -11.77
C ILE A 258 0.94 5.90 -12.85
N ALA A 259 2.26 5.69 -12.84
CA ALA A 259 3.17 6.23 -13.83
C ALA A 259 2.81 5.72 -15.24
N ARG A 260 2.57 4.42 -15.38
CA ARG A 260 2.14 3.80 -16.64
C ARG A 260 0.82 4.39 -17.15
N ARG A 261 -0.18 4.58 -16.29
CA ARG A 261 -1.44 5.24 -16.66
C ARG A 261 -1.19 6.64 -17.22
N ALA A 262 -0.40 7.46 -16.54
CA ALA A 262 -0.06 8.81 -17.01
C ALA A 262 0.62 8.78 -18.37
N TYR A 263 1.60 7.89 -18.54
CA TYR A 263 2.32 7.67 -19.80
C TYR A 263 1.37 7.25 -20.94
N GLU A 264 0.49 6.26 -20.72
CA GLU A 264 -0.45 5.75 -21.72
C GLU A 264 -1.43 6.84 -22.19
N ILE A 265 -1.92 7.69 -21.28
CA ILE A 265 -2.76 8.84 -21.61
C ILE A 265 -2.00 9.84 -22.51
N ALA A 266 -0.79 10.23 -22.09
CA ALA A 266 0.04 11.16 -22.84
C ALA A 266 0.45 10.58 -24.20
N LEU A 267 0.85 9.30 -24.27
CA LEU A 267 1.25 8.64 -25.51
C LEU A 267 0.13 8.65 -26.54
N LYS A 268 -1.09 8.31 -26.14
CA LYS A 268 -2.27 8.42 -27.02
C LYS A 268 -2.44 9.85 -27.55
N TYR A 269 -2.35 10.83 -26.68
CA TYR A 269 -2.56 12.24 -27.05
C TYR A 269 -1.50 12.74 -28.04
N VAL A 270 -0.22 12.49 -27.81
CA VAL A 270 0.87 13.00 -28.68
C VAL A 270 0.86 12.40 -30.08
N GLN A 271 0.28 11.21 -30.24
CA GLN A 271 0.15 10.52 -31.53
C GLN A 271 -0.97 11.10 -32.41
N ILE A 272 -1.98 11.76 -31.83
CA ILE A 272 -3.11 12.31 -32.58
C ILE A 272 -3.10 13.83 -32.65
N ARG A 273 -2.58 14.52 -31.64
CA ARG A 273 -2.51 15.99 -31.59
C ARG A 273 -1.53 16.51 -32.63
N LYS A 274 -1.97 17.48 -33.42
CA LYS A 274 -1.13 18.12 -34.45
C LYS A 274 -0.84 19.57 -34.06
N GLN A 275 0.41 19.98 -34.23
CA GLN A 275 0.90 21.36 -34.18
C GLN A 275 2.04 21.51 -35.20
N PHE A 276 2.19 22.72 -35.77
CA PHE A 276 3.18 22.99 -36.81
C PHE A 276 3.09 21.99 -37.99
N GLY A 277 1.83 21.66 -38.38
CA GLY A 277 1.53 20.82 -39.54
C GLY A 277 1.75 19.32 -39.40
N LYS A 278 2.17 18.80 -38.22
CA LYS A 278 2.41 17.38 -37.99
C LYS A 278 2.00 16.94 -36.58
N GLU A 279 1.89 15.64 -36.33
CA GLU A 279 1.67 15.06 -35.02
C GLU A 279 2.77 15.48 -34.05
N ILE A 280 2.42 15.86 -32.80
CA ILE A 280 3.41 16.43 -31.88
C ILE A 280 4.47 15.42 -31.46
N ILE A 281 4.21 14.12 -31.53
CA ILE A 281 5.23 13.07 -31.29
C ILE A 281 6.41 13.16 -32.29
N ARG A 282 6.20 13.78 -33.47
CA ARG A 282 7.25 13.97 -34.51
C ARG A 282 8.17 15.16 -34.21
N HIS A 283 7.97 15.86 -33.10
CA HIS A 283 8.89 16.87 -32.59
C HIS A 283 9.89 16.22 -31.63
N GLN A 284 11.18 16.45 -31.84
CA GLN A 284 12.27 15.77 -31.11
C GLN A 284 12.14 15.89 -29.60
N LEU A 285 11.78 17.07 -29.07
CA LEU A 285 11.63 17.25 -27.61
C LEU A 285 10.45 16.45 -27.04
N VAL A 286 9.34 16.31 -27.78
CA VAL A 286 8.21 15.48 -27.35
C VAL A 286 8.58 14.00 -27.39
N ALA A 287 9.27 13.57 -28.45
CA ALA A 287 9.75 12.19 -28.56
C ALA A 287 10.74 11.83 -27.42
N ALA A 288 11.62 12.77 -27.05
CA ALA A 288 12.53 12.61 -25.91
C ALA A 288 11.76 12.43 -24.59
N MET A 289 10.75 13.26 -24.32
CA MET A 289 9.91 13.11 -23.11
C MET A 289 9.21 11.73 -23.05
N VAL A 290 8.70 11.24 -24.18
CA VAL A 290 8.07 9.90 -24.25
C VAL A 290 9.08 8.80 -23.95
N ALA A 291 10.29 8.87 -24.51
CA ALA A 291 11.36 7.90 -24.26
C ALA A 291 11.83 7.92 -22.79
N GLU A 292 11.97 9.12 -22.19
CA GLU A 292 12.34 9.27 -20.78
C GLU A 292 11.28 8.65 -19.87
N MET A 293 9.98 8.94 -20.08
CA MET A 293 8.90 8.38 -19.30
C MET A 293 8.88 6.84 -19.36
N ALA A 294 9.03 6.25 -20.55
CA ALA A 294 9.08 4.81 -20.74
C ALA A 294 10.26 4.17 -19.98
N THR A 295 11.45 4.80 -20.05
CA THR A 295 12.66 4.32 -19.37
C THR A 295 12.52 4.38 -17.85
N GLU A 296 11.98 5.46 -17.31
CA GLU A 296 11.74 5.62 -15.86
C GLU A 296 10.76 4.56 -15.31
N ILE A 297 9.69 4.28 -16.07
CA ILE A 297 8.71 3.25 -15.69
C ILE A 297 9.36 1.87 -15.67
N ASP A 298 10.16 1.55 -16.69
CA ASP A 298 10.79 0.24 -16.80
C ASP A 298 11.83 0.02 -15.71
N ALA A 299 12.69 1.00 -15.46
CA ALA A 299 13.65 0.98 -14.36
C ALA A 299 12.96 0.81 -12.99
N ALA A 300 11.85 1.53 -12.75
CA ALA A 300 11.06 1.41 -11.52
C ALA A 300 10.46 0.01 -11.38
N ARG A 301 9.88 -0.55 -12.45
CA ARG A 301 9.31 -1.90 -12.47
C ARG A 301 10.35 -2.97 -12.14
N LEU A 302 11.53 -2.90 -12.74
CA LEU A 302 12.62 -3.84 -12.49
C LEU A 302 13.10 -3.81 -11.04
N LEU A 303 13.20 -2.63 -10.41
CA LEU A 303 13.54 -2.50 -8.99
C LEU A 303 12.46 -3.10 -8.10
N CYS A 304 11.18 -2.90 -8.42
CA CYS A 304 10.07 -3.47 -7.68
C CYS A 304 10.04 -5.00 -7.81
N ASN A 305 10.19 -5.55 -9.02
CA ASN A 305 10.28 -7.00 -9.25
C ASN A 305 11.44 -7.61 -8.46
N ARG A 306 12.61 -6.98 -8.46
CA ARG A 306 13.75 -7.39 -7.64
C ARG A 306 13.42 -7.42 -6.16
N ALA A 307 12.68 -6.43 -5.64
CA ALA A 307 12.28 -6.36 -4.24
C ALA A 307 11.33 -7.51 -3.88
N TYR A 308 10.33 -7.81 -4.70
CA TYR A 308 9.41 -8.93 -4.48
C TYR A 308 10.12 -10.29 -4.50
N LEU A 309 11.03 -10.50 -5.45
CA LEU A 309 11.86 -11.72 -5.51
C LEU A 309 12.79 -11.86 -4.30
N ALA A 310 13.32 -10.74 -3.77
CA ALA A 310 14.15 -10.75 -2.58
C ALA A 310 13.33 -11.04 -1.31
N LEU A 311 12.11 -10.48 -1.19
CA LEU A 311 11.19 -10.72 -0.08
C LEU A 311 10.82 -12.21 0.05
N ARG A 312 10.65 -12.92 -1.07
CA ARG A 312 10.40 -14.37 -1.06
C ARG A 312 11.57 -15.18 -0.46
N ARG A 313 12.79 -14.65 -0.54
CA ARG A 313 13.99 -15.29 0.03
C ARG A 313 14.24 -14.93 1.50
N GLY A 314 13.39 -14.06 2.07
CA GLY A 314 13.49 -13.56 3.43
C GLY A 314 13.50 -12.04 3.50
N ARG A 315 14.35 -11.48 4.36
CA ARG A 315 14.40 -10.03 4.58
C ARG A 315 15.02 -9.28 3.39
N ALA A 316 14.34 -8.23 2.94
CA ALA A 316 14.73 -7.44 1.77
C ALA A 316 14.55 -5.93 2.01
N ASP A 317 15.00 -5.42 3.16
CA ASP A 317 14.79 -4.01 3.56
C ASP A 317 15.44 -3.03 2.58
N VAL A 318 16.62 -3.36 2.04
CA VAL A 318 17.36 -2.50 1.10
C VAL A 318 16.67 -2.47 -0.26
N GLU A 319 16.36 -3.65 -0.81
CA GLU A 319 15.70 -3.79 -2.09
C GLU A 319 14.33 -3.12 -2.08
N ALA A 320 13.53 -3.34 -1.03
CA ALA A 320 12.21 -2.73 -0.86
C ALA A 320 12.31 -1.20 -0.70
N SER A 321 13.32 -0.71 0.02
CA SER A 321 13.56 0.73 0.16
C SER A 321 14.02 1.38 -1.14
N MET A 322 14.89 0.72 -1.92
CA MET A 322 15.30 1.18 -3.25
C MET A 322 14.10 1.23 -4.20
N ALA A 323 13.30 0.18 -4.25
CA ALA A 323 12.09 0.08 -5.07
C ALA A 323 11.11 1.20 -4.73
N LYS A 324 10.75 1.34 -3.45
CA LYS A 324 9.80 2.36 -3.00
C LYS A 324 10.28 3.76 -3.34
N TRP A 325 11.50 4.11 -2.94
CA TRP A 325 12.04 5.44 -3.21
C TRP A 325 12.04 5.76 -4.70
N TYR A 326 12.70 4.90 -5.51
CA TYR A 326 12.86 5.17 -6.94
C TYR A 326 11.51 5.23 -7.66
N ALA A 327 10.64 4.23 -7.46
CA ALA A 327 9.37 4.14 -8.17
C ALA A 327 8.42 5.31 -7.83
N THR A 328 8.34 5.73 -6.57
CA THR A 328 7.43 6.82 -6.20
C THR A 328 7.89 8.19 -6.72
N GLU A 329 9.21 8.46 -6.74
CA GLU A 329 9.74 9.70 -7.32
C GLU A 329 9.67 9.67 -8.86
N ALA A 330 9.94 8.53 -9.49
CA ALA A 330 9.78 8.34 -10.93
C ALA A 330 8.32 8.57 -11.34
N ALA A 331 7.35 8.08 -10.58
CA ALA A 331 5.93 8.28 -10.87
C ALA A 331 5.52 9.76 -10.85
N VAL A 332 6.03 10.55 -9.90
CA VAL A 332 5.81 12.00 -9.86
C VAL A 332 6.42 12.67 -11.10
N LYS A 333 7.66 12.31 -11.46
CA LYS A 333 8.35 12.83 -12.64
C LYS A 333 7.58 12.49 -13.93
N VAL A 334 7.21 11.22 -14.10
CA VAL A 334 6.47 10.73 -15.27
C VAL A 334 5.11 11.43 -15.39
N ALA A 335 4.32 11.50 -14.32
CA ALA A 335 3.01 12.15 -14.36
C ALA A 335 3.12 13.66 -14.68
N SER A 336 4.12 14.34 -14.13
CA SER A 336 4.39 15.75 -14.46
C SER A 336 4.80 15.91 -15.93
N THR A 337 5.66 15.04 -16.47
CA THR A 337 6.08 15.04 -17.87
C THR A 337 4.90 14.72 -18.79
N ALA A 338 4.01 13.82 -18.42
CA ALA A 338 2.80 13.48 -19.16
C ALA A 338 1.86 14.71 -19.30
N ILE A 339 1.65 15.46 -18.21
CA ILE A 339 0.93 16.74 -18.24
C ILE A 339 1.61 17.71 -19.21
N GLN A 340 2.94 17.83 -19.13
CA GLN A 340 3.70 18.72 -20.00
C GLN A 340 3.54 18.36 -21.49
N CYS A 341 3.57 17.07 -21.84
CA CYS A 341 3.35 16.59 -23.21
C CYS A 341 1.95 16.97 -23.74
N MET A 342 0.95 17.03 -22.87
CA MET A 342 -0.43 17.38 -23.25
C MET A 342 -0.69 18.90 -23.26
N GLY A 343 0.24 19.71 -22.74
CA GLY A 343 0.07 21.16 -22.62
C GLY A 343 -1.13 21.50 -21.74
N ALA A 344 -1.92 22.52 -22.10
CA ALA A 344 -3.10 22.94 -21.33
C ALA A 344 -4.14 21.83 -21.14
N ASN A 345 -4.26 20.89 -22.10
CA ASN A 345 -5.15 19.73 -21.95
C ASN A 345 -4.71 18.80 -20.80
N GLY A 346 -3.42 18.77 -20.45
CA GLY A 346 -2.94 18.01 -19.30
C GLY A 346 -3.38 18.57 -17.95
N LEU A 347 -3.86 19.81 -17.90
CA LEU A 347 -4.40 20.44 -16.69
C LEU A 347 -5.91 20.26 -16.55
N ALA A 348 -6.60 19.82 -17.62
CA ALA A 348 -8.03 19.62 -17.61
C ALA A 348 -8.38 18.30 -16.90
N THR A 349 -9.25 18.37 -15.89
CA THR A 349 -9.63 17.21 -15.05
C THR A 349 -10.31 16.09 -15.84
N GLU A 350 -10.99 16.42 -16.95
CA GLU A 350 -11.61 15.45 -17.86
C GLU A 350 -10.60 14.50 -18.50
N ASN A 351 -9.33 14.91 -18.67
CA ASN A 351 -8.25 14.10 -19.23
C ASN A 351 -7.54 13.23 -18.18
N ARG A 352 -7.80 13.45 -16.88
CA ARG A 352 -7.38 12.63 -15.74
C ARG A 352 -5.86 12.43 -15.56
N VAL A 353 -5.01 12.95 -16.42
CA VAL A 353 -3.57 12.85 -16.29
C VAL A 353 -3.06 13.65 -15.09
N GLU A 354 -3.70 14.79 -14.79
CA GLU A 354 -3.40 15.61 -13.61
C GLU A 354 -3.65 14.85 -12.30
N ARG A 355 -4.69 13.97 -12.27
CA ARG A 355 -4.97 13.11 -11.14
C ARG A 355 -3.83 12.13 -10.89
N CYS A 356 -3.21 11.59 -11.95
CA CYS A 356 -2.04 10.72 -11.80
C CYS A 356 -0.89 11.42 -11.04
N LEU A 357 -0.69 12.73 -11.25
CA LEU A 357 0.31 13.50 -10.50
C LEU A 357 -0.06 13.66 -9.03
N ARG A 358 -1.32 13.97 -8.72
CA ARG A 358 -1.81 14.06 -7.34
C ARG A 358 -1.70 12.71 -6.61
N ASP A 359 -2.10 11.64 -7.26
CA ASP A 359 -2.04 10.28 -6.74
C ASP A 359 -0.58 9.83 -6.51
N ALA A 360 0.31 10.04 -7.49
CA ALA A 360 1.72 9.70 -7.38
C ALA A 360 2.41 10.44 -6.21
N ARG A 361 2.07 11.72 -6.01
CA ARG A 361 2.65 12.52 -4.92
C ARG A 361 2.33 11.96 -3.55
N MET A 362 1.14 11.39 -3.37
CA MET A 362 0.76 10.72 -2.11
C MET A 362 1.73 9.58 -1.77
N LEU A 363 2.15 8.77 -2.74
CA LEU A 363 2.95 7.57 -2.51
C LEU A 363 4.39 7.84 -2.05
N THR A 364 4.90 9.06 -2.17
CA THR A 364 6.24 9.40 -1.67
C THR A 364 6.32 9.43 -0.14
N MET A 365 5.19 9.47 0.59
CA MET A 365 5.11 9.67 2.03
C MET A 365 4.91 8.37 2.85
N PRO A 366 3.96 7.46 2.55
CA PRO A 366 3.68 6.29 3.38
C PRO A 366 4.86 5.31 3.43
N ASP A 367 4.83 4.41 4.39
CA ASP A 367 5.84 3.35 4.63
C ASP A 367 7.26 3.87 4.83
N GLY A 368 7.37 5.11 5.29
CA GLY A 368 8.58 5.91 5.39
C GLY A 368 8.80 6.78 4.17
N THR A 369 9.01 8.09 4.41
CA THR A 369 9.25 9.07 3.34
C THR A 369 10.46 8.72 2.48
N THR A 370 10.57 9.33 1.29
CA THR A 370 11.76 9.23 0.42
C THR A 370 13.07 9.40 1.21
N GLN A 371 13.13 10.33 2.17
CA GLN A 371 14.32 10.57 2.99
C GLN A 371 14.61 9.39 3.91
N ILE A 372 13.58 8.83 4.55
CA ILE A 372 13.74 7.64 5.40
C ILE A 372 14.23 6.43 4.58
N GLN A 373 13.72 6.22 3.36
CA GLN A 373 14.23 5.15 2.50
C GLN A 373 15.73 5.32 2.21
N LYS A 374 16.16 6.54 1.89
CA LYS A 374 17.60 6.86 1.67
C LYS A 374 18.45 6.58 2.90
N LEU A 375 17.95 6.90 4.10
CA LEU A 375 18.65 6.63 5.36
C LEU A 375 18.76 5.13 5.64
N ILE A 376 17.71 4.34 5.37
CA ILE A 376 17.74 2.86 5.49
C ILE A 376 18.80 2.28 4.56
N ILE A 377 18.81 2.68 3.30
CA ILE A 377 19.77 2.23 2.30
C ILE A 377 21.19 2.62 2.72
N GLY A 378 21.41 3.90 3.08
CA GLY A 378 22.70 4.41 3.51
C GLY A 378 23.28 3.65 4.70
N ARG A 379 22.45 3.36 5.73
CA ARG A 379 22.83 2.56 6.89
C ARG A 379 23.24 1.14 6.50
N ALA A 380 22.48 0.51 5.61
CA ALA A 380 22.76 -0.86 5.18
C ALA A 380 24.07 -0.97 4.39
N LEU A 381 24.39 0.03 3.56
CA LEU A 381 25.60 0.05 2.74
C LEU A 381 26.86 0.44 3.54
N THR A 382 26.73 1.28 4.57
CA THR A 382 27.87 1.84 5.28
C THR A 382 28.07 1.25 6.68
N GLY A 383 27.08 0.54 7.21
CA GLY A 383 27.06 0.10 8.62
C GLY A 383 26.86 1.24 9.63
N LYS A 384 26.74 2.49 9.17
CA LYS A 384 26.61 3.68 10.03
C LYS A 384 25.20 4.25 9.97
N SER A 385 24.60 4.51 11.13
CA SER A 385 23.29 5.17 11.21
C SER A 385 23.47 6.68 11.15
N ALA A 386 22.72 7.34 10.25
CA ALA A 386 22.53 8.80 10.27
C ALA A 386 21.27 9.19 11.07
N ILE A 387 20.53 8.21 11.58
CA ILE A 387 19.48 8.33 12.58
C ILE A 387 20.12 7.91 13.91
N ARG A 388 19.85 8.61 14.99
CA ARG A 388 20.40 8.35 16.33
C ARG A 388 20.26 6.89 16.76
#